data_c995566b4d264cdf2c3745c3d314a471
#
_entry.id   c995566b4d264cdf2c3745c3d314a471
#
_cell.length_a   1.000
_cell.length_b   1.000
_cell.length_c   1.000
_cell.angle_alpha   90.00
_cell.angle_beta   90.00
_cell.angle_gamma   90.00
#
_symmetry.space_group_name_H-M   'P 1'
#
loop_
_entity.id
_entity.type
_entity.pdbx_description
1 polymer ?
#
loop_
_entity_poly.entity_id
_entity_poly.type
_entity_poly.pdbx_seq_one_letter_code
_entity_poly.pdbx_strand_id
1 'polypeptide(L)'
;LRRRMAGRRYDVLLHMQLALRASIAALRVPADVKIGFDRARARELQWLFTNAKIAPREREHVLDSLFGFAERLGLRQRSMRWDIPLPEGALEYARRAIPDGQPTLVISPCSSHALRNWRAERHAALADHAVAQGWRIVLCGGRSELERATGDAILAAMTARDGVLDLIGRDTLKQLPALLARADLLVTPDSGPMHIANAMGTKVLGLHAATNPHRSGPYSDRRFCVDRYDDAALMYRGKPAAELKWGTKIEAEGVMDLITVEDALAAFERYRAETD
;
A
#
# COMPACT_ATOMS: atom_id res chain seq x y z
N LEU A 1 -7.06 -22.25 17.61
CA LEU A 1 -6.42 -22.88 16.47
C LEU A 1 -6.29 -24.40 16.68
N ARG A 2 -5.70 -24.89 17.79
CA ARG A 2 -5.46 -26.32 18.06
C ARG A 2 -6.72 -27.18 17.85
N ARG A 3 -7.88 -26.78 18.43
CA ARG A 3 -9.16 -27.50 18.24
C ARG A 3 -9.62 -27.55 16.78
N ARG A 4 -9.40 -26.46 16.00
CA ARG A 4 -9.78 -26.40 14.59
C ARG A 4 -8.87 -27.24 13.69
N MET A 5 -7.64 -27.52 14.12
CA MET A 5 -6.67 -28.31 13.38
C MET A 5 -6.66 -29.80 13.79
N ALA A 6 -7.37 -30.17 14.85
CA ALA A 6 -7.45 -31.56 15.31
C ALA A 6 -7.98 -32.47 14.20
N GLY A 7 -7.30 -33.59 13.95
CA GLY A 7 -7.64 -34.57 12.92
C GLY A 7 -7.37 -34.12 11.47
N ARG A 8 -6.83 -32.92 11.23
CA ARG A 8 -6.43 -32.43 9.91
C ARG A 8 -4.93 -32.66 9.70
N ARG A 9 -4.55 -32.97 8.48
CA ARG A 9 -3.15 -33.01 8.03
C ARG A 9 -3.08 -32.35 6.65
N TYR A 10 -2.01 -31.63 6.41
CA TYR A 10 -1.75 -30.92 5.17
C TYR A 10 -0.42 -31.39 4.59
N ASP A 11 -0.34 -31.55 3.27
CA ASP A 11 0.92 -31.88 2.60
C ASP A 11 1.91 -30.71 2.72
N VAL A 12 1.39 -29.48 2.55
CA VAL A 12 2.20 -28.26 2.55
C VAL A 12 1.56 -27.13 3.37
N LEU A 13 2.37 -26.47 4.17
CA LEU A 13 2.07 -25.18 4.80
C LEU A 13 2.96 -24.09 4.18
N LEU A 14 2.37 -23.10 3.55
CA LEU A 14 3.07 -21.90 3.08
C LEU A 14 3.12 -20.86 4.22
N HIS A 15 4.26 -20.73 4.87
CA HIS A 15 4.44 -19.79 5.99
C HIS A 15 4.96 -18.44 5.47
N MET A 16 4.05 -17.64 4.90
CA MET A 16 4.33 -16.36 4.26
C MET A 16 4.42 -15.16 5.22
N GLN A 17 4.16 -15.36 6.52
CA GLN A 17 4.18 -14.30 7.53
C GLN A 17 5.48 -14.36 8.35
N LEU A 18 6.15 -13.21 8.52
CA LEU A 18 7.45 -13.13 9.18
C LEU A 18 7.39 -12.96 10.70
N ALA A 19 6.23 -12.60 11.26
CA ALA A 19 6.08 -12.37 12.70
C ALA A 19 6.14 -13.67 13.51
N LEU A 20 6.86 -13.66 14.65
CA LEU A 20 7.01 -14.81 15.55
C LEU A 20 5.67 -15.41 15.98
N ARG A 21 4.66 -14.57 16.22
CA ARG A 21 3.30 -15.04 16.55
C ARG A 21 2.70 -15.95 15.47
N ALA A 22 3.00 -15.69 14.20
CA ALA A 22 2.56 -16.53 13.09
C ALA A 22 3.38 -17.83 13.04
N SER A 23 4.67 -17.78 13.35
CA SER A 23 5.53 -18.95 13.46
C SER A 23 5.06 -19.88 14.57
N ILE A 24 4.70 -19.35 15.75
CA ILE A 24 4.11 -20.12 16.87
C ILE A 24 2.76 -20.74 16.44
N ALA A 25 1.93 -19.99 15.72
CA ALA A 25 0.67 -20.53 15.19
C ALA A 25 0.91 -21.66 14.17
N ALA A 26 1.93 -21.54 13.32
CA ALA A 26 2.30 -22.55 12.32
C ALA A 26 2.73 -23.89 12.97
N LEU A 27 3.24 -23.90 14.20
CA LEU A 27 3.51 -25.14 14.95
C LEU A 27 2.24 -25.96 15.21
N ARG A 28 1.08 -25.32 15.26
CA ARG A 28 -0.21 -25.96 15.52
C ARG A 28 -0.91 -26.43 14.25
N VAL A 29 -0.30 -26.22 13.08
CA VAL A 29 -0.79 -26.71 11.81
C VAL A 29 0.02 -27.95 11.42
N PRO A 30 -0.57 -29.15 11.44
CA PRO A 30 0.11 -30.36 11.03
C PRO A 30 0.33 -30.34 9.51
N ALA A 31 1.58 -30.24 9.09
CA ALA A 31 1.97 -30.27 7.70
C ALA A 31 3.33 -30.97 7.55
N ASP A 32 3.47 -31.77 6.48
CA ASP A 32 4.69 -32.52 6.19
C ASP A 32 5.82 -31.59 5.72
N VAL A 33 5.46 -30.66 4.84
CA VAL A 33 6.37 -29.63 4.34
C VAL A 33 5.88 -28.26 4.80
N LYS A 34 6.77 -27.52 5.48
CA LYS A 34 6.52 -26.13 5.91
C LYS A 34 7.51 -25.22 5.20
N ILE A 35 7.04 -24.53 4.17
CA ILE A 35 7.87 -23.65 3.36
C ILE A 35 7.87 -22.26 4.00
N GLY A 36 9.06 -21.70 4.25
CA GLY A 36 9.27 -20.33 4.71
C GLY A 36 10.18 -19.54 3.79
N PHE A 37 10.47 -18.31 4.18
CA PHE A 37 11.46 -17.49 3.49
C PHE A 37 12.87 -18.09 3.62
N ASP A 38 13.76 -17.73 2.70
CA ASP A 38 15.18 -18.00 2.83
C ASP A 38 15.78 -17.28 4.05
N ARG A 39 17.00 -17.67 4.44
CA ARG A 39 17.63 -17.18 5.67
C ARG A 39 17.83 -15.67 5.70
N ALA A 40 18.10 -15.04 4.55
CA ALA A 40 18.35 -13.60 4.48
C ALA A 40 17.09 -12.77 4.67
N ARG A 41 15.92 -13.27 4.20
CA ARG A 41 14.61 -12.61 4.30
C ARG A 41 13.82 -13.03 5.53
N ALA A 42 14.10 -14.22 6.09
CA ALA A 42 13.46 -14.68 7.32
C ALA A 42 13.74 -13.74 8.50
N ARG A 43 12.71 -13.39 9.25
CA ARG A 43 12.78 -12.56 10.47
C ARG A 43 12.24 -13.33 11.66
N GLU A 44 12.50 -12.85 12.85
CA GLU A 44 11.98 -13.39 14.10
C GLU A 44 12.10 -14.92 14.20
N LEU A 45 13.25 -15.45 13.77
CA LEU A 45 13.58 -16.88 13.84
C LEU A 45 12.64 -17.79 13.01
N GLN A 46 11.91 -17.27 12.01
CA GLN A 46 10.98 -18.06 11.18
C GLN A 46 11.63 -19.36 10.66
N TRP A 47 12.92 -19.34 10.35
CA TRP A 47 13.66 -20.47 9.82
C TRP A 47 13.73 -21.68 10.79
N LEU A 48 13.46 -21.49 12.09
CA LEU A 48 13.35 -22.59 13.07
C LEU A 48 12.01 -23.34 12.96
N PHE A 49 11.01 -22.72 12.35
CA PHE A 49 9.63 -23.21 12.27
C PHE A 49 9.28 -23.80 10.91
N THR A 50 10.25 -23.82 9.98
CA THR A 50 10.07 -24.29 8.60
C THR A 50 11.16 -25.31 8.25
N ASN A 51 10.78 -26.36 7.48
CA ASN A 51 11.68 -27.40 7.01
C ASN A 51 12.02 -27.30 5.51
N ALA A 52 11.41 -26.36 4.81
CA ALA A 52 11.72 -26.00 3.43
C ALA A 52 11.75 -24.48 3.26
N LYS A 53 12.42 -24.00 2.24
CA LYS A 53 12.62 -22.56 1.99
C LYS A 53 12.43 -22.24 0.51
N ILE A 54 11.99 -21.00 0.25
CA ILE A 54 12.02 -20.43 -1.11
C ILE A 54 13.46 -20.12 -1.53
N ALA A 55 13.70 -20.01 -2.83
CA ALA A 55 15.01 -19.64 -3.36
C ALA A 55 15.44 -18.25 -2.88
N PRO A 56 16.72 -18.06 -2.50
CA PRO A 56 17.22 -16.74 -2.13
C PRO A 56 17.20 -15.81 -3.34
N ARG A 57 16.71 -14.60 -3.15
CA ARG A 57 16.72 -13.51 -4.13
C ARG A 57 16.96 -12.20 -3.40
N GLU A 58 17.81 -11.39 -3.96
CA GLU A 58 18.14 -10.08 -3.41
C GLU A 58 17.25 -9.01 -4.03
N ARG A 59 16.87 -8.00 -3.23
CA ARG A 59 16.27 -6.74 -3.67
C ARG A 59 15.07 -6.88 -4.59
N GLU A 60 14.20 -7.88 -4.34
CA GLU A 60 12.97 -8.06 -5.09
C GLU A 60 11.77 -7.38 -4.40
N HIS A 61 10.74 -7.10 -5.17
CA HIS A 61 9.47 -6.61 -4.65
C HIS A 61 8.81 -7.66 -3.74
N VAL A 62 8.03 -7.20 -2.73
CA VAL A 62 7.36 -8.10 -1.78
C VAL A 62 6.48 -9.14 -2.50
N LEU A 63 5.77 -8.74 -3.55
CA LEU A 63 4.93 -9.66 -4.33
C LEU A 63 5.75 -10.73 -5.04
N ASP A 64 6.94 -10.37 -5.59
CA ASP A 64 7.84 -11.34 -6.20
C ASP A 64 8.32 -12.37 -5.19
N SER A 65 8.60 -11.93 -3.95
CA SER A 65 8.94 -12.87 -2.86
C SER A 65 7.81 -13.87 -2.59
N LEU A 66 6.56 -13.46 -2.73
CA LEU A 66 5.40 -14.35 -2.54
C LEU A 66 5.27 -15.35 -3.69
N PHE A 67 5.56 -14.94 -4.93
CA PHE A 67 5.65 -15.87 -6.06
C PHE A 67 6.72 -16.96 -5.85
N GLY A 68 7.79 -16.67 -5.11
CA GLY A 68 8.80 -17.66 -4.73
C GLY A 68 8.24 -18.90 -4.03
N PHE A 69 7.11 -18.78 -3.33
CA PHE A 69 6.42 -19.93 -2.72
C PHE A 69 5.74 -20.80 -3.78
N ALA A 70 5.10 -20.20 -4.78
CA ALA A 70 4.50 -20.93 -5.90
C ALA A 70 5.60 -21.63 -6.73
N GLU A 71 6.71 -20.96 -6.99
CA GLU A 71 7.86 -21.54 -7.68
C GLU A 71 8.47 -22.73 -6.92
N ARG A 72 8.50 -22.66 -5.59
CA ARG A 72 8.96 -23.77 -4.74
C ARG A 72 8.04 -25.00 -4.83
N LEU A 73 6.78 -24.82 -5.20
CA LEU A 73 5.81 -25.89 -5.51
C LEU A 73 5.89 -26.36 -6.97
N GLY A 74 6.79 -25.82 -7.78
CA GLY A 74 6.96 -26.20 -9.19
C GLY A 74 6.14 -25.35 -10.18
N LEU A 75 5.41 -24.33 -9.71
CA LEU A 75 4.66 -23.41 -10.56
C LEU A 75 5.63 -22.36 -11.12
N ARG A 76 5.90 -22.40 -12.42
CA ARG A 76 6.86 -21.49 -13.06
C ARG A 76 6.20 -20.32 -13.79
N GLN A 77 4.94 -20.49 -14.18
CA GLN A 77 4.19 -19.44 -14.86
C GLN A 77 3.53 -18.52 -13.84
N ARG A 78 3.75 -17.21 -13.98
CA ARG A 78 3.12 -16.18 -13.16
C ARG A 78 1.97 -15.57 -13.91
N SER A 79 0.82 -15.48 -13.28
CA SER A 79 -0.33 -14.72 -13.75
C SER A 79 -0.58 -13.54 -12.81
N MET A 80 -0.52 -12.33 -13.34
CA MET A 80 -0.77 -11.08 -12.59
C MET A 80 -2.25 -10.72 -12.69
N ARG A 81 -3.05 -11.36 -11.85
CA ARG A 81 -4.49 -11.15 -11.81
C ARG A 81 -4.98 -11.05 -10.38
N TRP A 82 -5.73 -10.00 -10.08
CA TRP A 82 -6.37 -9.79 -8.79
C TRP A 82 -7.88 -9.92 -8.96
N ASP A 83 -8.44 -11.09 -8.63
CA ASP A 83 -9.87 -11.34 -8.66
C ASP A 83 -10.46 -11.09 -7.27
N ILE A 84 -10.48 -9.84 -6.84
CA ILE A 84 -11.10 -9.46 -5.57
C ILE A 84 -12.60 -9.31 -5.80
N PRO A 85 -13.45 -10.19 -5.21
CA PRO A 85 -14.89 -10.09 -5.40
C PRO A 85 -15.44 -8.84 -4.74
N LEU A 86 -16.19 -8.04 -5.49
CA LEU A 86 -16.85 -6.84 -5.00
C LEU A 86 -18.35 -7.16 -4.78
N PRO A 87 -18.87 -7.13 -3.54
CA PRO A 87 -20.29 -7.31 -3.26
C PRO A 87 -21.12 -6.22 -3.93
N GLU A 88 -22.35 -6.56 -4.42
CA GLU A 88 -23.21 -5.60 -5.12
C GLU A 88 -23.49 -4.33 -4.27
N GLY A 89 -23.77 -4.49 -2.98
CA GLY A 89 -23.96 -3.34 -2.10
C GLY A 89 -22.73 -2.43 -1.96
N ALA A 90 -21.49 -2.95 -2.19
CA ALA A 90 -20.30 -2.13 -2.23
C ALA A 90 -20.19 -1.39 -3.56
N LEU A 91 -20.57 -2.05 -4.67
CA LEU A 91 -20.61 -1.42 -6.01
C LEU A 91 -21.65 -0.28 -6.04
N GLU A 92 -22.82 -0.50 -5.48
CA GLU A 92 -23.86 0.54 -5.36
C GLU A 92 -23.41 1.72 -4.50
N TYR A 93 -22.75 1.44 -3.38
CA TYR A 93 -22.16 2.47 -2.52
C TYR A 93 -21.13 3.31 -3.30
N ALA A 94 -20.23 2.66 -4.02
CA ALA A 94 -19.20 3.33 -4.82
C ALA A 94 -19.81 4.16 -5.96
N ARG A 95 -20.83 3.67 -6.68
CA ARG A 95 -21.56 4.41 -7.72
C ARG A 95 -22.23 5.69 -7.18
N ARG A 96 -22.79 5.63 -5.97
CA ARG A 96 -23.38 6.82 -5.30
C ARG A 96 -22.32 7.82 -4.86
N ALA A 97 -21.19 7.33 -4.33
CA ALA A 97 -20.12 8.18 -3.83
C ALA A 97 -19.31 8.83 -4.97
N ILE A 98 -19.09 8.08 -6.04
CA ILE A 98 -18.31 8.50 -7.21
C ILE A 98 -19.19 8.26 -8.45
N PRO A 99 -20.15 9.14 -8.78
CA PRO A 99 -20.91 9.06 -10.03
C PRO A 99 -20.01 9.34 -11.24
N ASP A 100 -20.42 8.81 -12.41
CA ASP A 100 -19.70 9.01 -13.67
C ASP A 100 -19.63 10.47 -14.11
N GLY A 101 -18.77 10.76 -15.08
CA GLY A 101 -18.72 12.05 -15.79
C GLY A 101 -17.74 13.08 -15.23
N GLN A 102 -17.02 12.77 -14.14
CA GLN A 102 -15.99 13.68 -13.61
C GLN A 102 -14.80 12.85 -13.09
N PRO A 103 -13.56 13.19 -13.48
CA PRO A 103 -12.39 12.49 -12.97
C PRO A 103 -12.29 12.63 -11.45
N THR A 104 -11.89 11.57 -10.77
CA THR A 104 -11.91 11.51 -9.31
C THR A 104 -10.54 11.17 -8.75
N LEU A 105 -10.01 12.07 -7.93
CA LEU A 105 -8.83 11.87 -7.10
C LEU A 105 -9.26 11.41 -5.71
N VAL A 106 -8.87 10.20 -5.34
CA VAL A 106 -9.00 9.72 -3.98
C VAL A 106 -7.73 10.03 -3.20
N ILE A 107 -7.85 10.58 -2.00
CA ILE A 107 -6.74 10.83 -1.09
C ILE A 107 -6.93 9.94 0.15
N SER A 108 -6.00 9.01 0.36
CA SER A 108 -5.89 8.23 1.60
C SER A 108 -4.62 8.68 2.33
N PRO A 109 -4.71 9.68 3.24
CA PRO A 109 -3.54 10.46 3.66
C PRO A 109 -2.65 9.73 4.66
N CYS A 110 -3.14 8.64 5.27
CA CYS A 110 -2.47 8.01 6.39
C CYS A 110 -2.00 6.58 6.10
N SER A 111 -0.81 6.27 6.61
CA SER A 111 -0.37 4.92 6.92
C SER A 111 -0.58 4.64 8.41
N SER A 112 -0.32 3.41 8.84
CA SER A 112 -0.37 3.03 10.26
C SER A 112 0.71 3.69 11.13
N HIS A 113 1.64 4.44 10.56
CA HIS A 113 2.76 5.07 11.25
C HIS A 113 2.85 6.55 10.89
N ALA A 114 2.64 7.43 11.88
CA ALA A 114 2.53 8.89 11.68
C ALA A 114 3.72 9.49 10.90
N LEU A 115 4.96 9.02 11.17
CA LEU A 115 6.16 9.51 10.49
C LEU A 115 6.25 9.17 8.99
N ARG A 116 5.30 8.39 8.46
CA ARG A 116 5.18 8.11 7.02
C ARG A 116 4.08 8.92 6.35
N ASN A 117 3.38 9.75 7.10
CA ASN A 117 2.27 10.52 6.57
C ASN A 117 2.79 11.88 6.08
N TRP A 118 2.31 12.29 4.94
CA TRP A 118 2.60 13.60 4.38
C TRP A 118 1.79 14.66 5.11
N ARG A 119 2.23 15.92 5.11
CA ARG A 119 1.56 17.00 5.82
C ARG A 119 0.19 17.31 5.24
N ALA A 120 -0.77 17.62 6.09
CA ALA A 120 -2.15 17.90 5.71
C ALA A 120 -2.25 19.08 4.72
N GLU A 121 -1.47 20.15 4.95
CA GLU A 121 -1.44 21.36 4.12
C GLU A 121 -0.95 21.04 2.69
N ARG A 122 -0.07 20.07 2.55
CA ARG A 122 0.45 19.65 1.24
C ARG A 122 -0.56 18.80 0.49
N HIS A 123 -1.30 17.93 1.19
CA HIS A 123 -2.45 17.23 0.62
C HIS A 123 -3.52 18.21 0.15
N ALA A 124 -3.80 19.24 0.96
CA ALA A 124 -4.76 20.29 0.63
C ALA A 124 -4.34 21.06 -0.63
N ALA A 125 -3.07 21.45 -0.75
CA ALA A 125 -2.56 22.14 -1.93
C ALA A 125 -2.70 21.31 -3.22
N LEU A 126 -2.41 19.99 -3.14
CA LEU A 126 -2.63 19.08 -4.27
C LEU A 126 -4.12 18.92 -4.59
N ALA A 127 -4.98 18.83 -3.57
CA ALA A 127 -6.42 18.72 -3.74
C ALA A 127 -7.01 19.98 -4.38
N ASP A 128 -6.62 21.18 -3.91
CA ASP A 128 -7.06 22.46 -4.49
C ASP A 128 -6.63 22.58 -5.96
N HIS A 129 -5.41 22.15 -6.29
CA HIS A 129 -4.95 22.13 -7.67
C HIS A 129 -5.80 21.18 -8.53
N ALA A 130 -6.09 19.97 -8.05
CA ALA A 130 -6.93 19.01 -8.77
C ALA A 130 -8.37 19.55 -8.97
N VAL A 131 -8.96 20.20 -7.95
CA VAL A 131 -10.28 20.85 -8.06
C VAL A 131 -10.26 21.93 -9.15
N ALA A 132 -9.21 22.76 -9.18
CA ALA A 132 -9.05 23.79 -10.22
C ALA A 132 -8.96 23.20 -11.65
N GLN A 133 -8.56 21.94 -11.76
CA GLN A 133 -8.52 21.17 -13.01
C GLN A 133 -9.82 20.36 -13.27
N GLY A 134 -10.88 20.61 -12.49
CA GLY A 134 -12.18 19.97 -12.65
C GLY A 134 -12.30 18.57 -12.05
N TRP A 135 -11.39 18.16 -11.17
CA TRP A 135 -11.44 16.87 -10.50
C TRP A 135 -12.31 16.88 -9.26
N ARG A 136 -12.99 15.77 -9.02
CA ARG A 136 -13.64 15.47 -7.72
C ARG A 136 -12.59 14.99 -6.75
N ILE A 137 -12.70 15.41 -5.48
CA ILE A 137 -11.86 14.94 -4.39
C ILE A 137 -12.67 14.04 -3.44
N VAL A 138 -12.12 12.88 -3.13
CA VAL A 138 -12.66 11.96 -2.12
C VAL A 138 -11.57 11.69 -1.09
N LEU A 139 -11.81 12.06 0.17
CA LEU A 139 -10.96 11.66 1.29
C LEU A 139 -11.43 10.31 1.81
N CYS A 140 -10.55 9.32 1.92
CA CYS A 140 -10.85 8.03 2.50
C CYS A 140 -9.82 7.63 3.56
N GLY A 141 -10.24 6.81 4.51
CA GLY A 141 -9.40 6.36 5.62
C GLY A 141 -10.19 5.58 6.65
N GLY A 142 -9.48 4.93 7.58
CA GLY A 142 -10.08 4.19 8.68
C GLY A 142 -10.68 5.09 9.77
N ARG A 143 -10.97 4.48 10.92
CA ARG A 143 -11.66 5.11 12.03
C ARG A 143 -10.75 5.58 13.17
N SER A 144 -9.42 5.59 12.93
CA SER A 144 -8.49 6.04 13.96
C SER A 144 -8.56 7.56 14.16
N GLU A 145 -8.23 8.01 15.35
CA GLU A 145 -8.14 9.43 15.66
C GLU A 145 -7.12 10.15 14.76
N LEU A 146 -5.99 9.48 14.45
CA LEU A 146 -4.97 10.01 13.54
C LEU A 146 -5.56 10.29 12.15
N GLU A 147 -6.30 9.34 11.57
CA GLU A 147 -6.88 9.51 10.24
C GLU A 147 -7.97 10.60 10.25
N ARG A 148 -8.81 10.62 11.29
CA ARG A 148 -9.84 11.66 11.39
C ARG A 148 -9.21 13.06 11.54
N ALA A 149 -8.26 13.22 12.46
CA ALA A 149 -7.56 14.49 12.67
C ALA A 149 -6.82 14.96 11.41
N THR A 150 -6.19 14.03 10.68
CA THR A 150 -5.51 14.36 9.42
C THR A 150 -6.53 14.82 8.36
N GLY A 151 -7.66 14.14 8.24
CA GLY A 151 -8.72 14.54 7.30
C GLY A 151 -9.30 15.90 7.64
N ASP A 152 -9.56 16.18 8.91
CA ASP A 152 -10.04 17.48 9.38
C ASP A 152 -9.02 18.59 9.08
N ALA A 153 -7.72 18.32 9.28
CA ALA A 153 -6.65 19.25 8.97
C ALA A 153 -6.53 19.53 7.46
N ILE A 154 -6.68 18.49 6.61
CA ILE A 154 -6.71 18.66 5.15
C ILE A 154 -7.87 19.56 4.76
N LEU A 155 -9.09 19.24 5.21
CA LEU A 155 -10.27 20.05 4.91
C LEU A 155 -10.14 21.49 5.43
N ALA A 156 -9.53 21.68 6.60
CA ALA A 156 -9.30 23.02 7.14
C ALA A 156 -8.32 23.83 6.30
N ALA A 157 -7.29 23.19 5.72
CA ALA A 157 -6.27 23.83 4.90
C ALA A 157 -6.71 24.06 3.44
N MET A 158 -7.70 23.31 2.92
CA MET A 158 -8.21 23.49 1.57
C MET A 158 -8.94 24.82 1.40
N THR A 159 -8.73 25.45 0.26
CA THR A 159 -9.43 26.65 -0.19
C THR A 159 -10.69 26.30 -0.99
N ALA A 160 -10.66 25.26 -1.81
CA ALA A 160 -11.76 24.79 -2.64
C ALA A 160 -12.39 23.52 -2.00
N ARG A 161 -13.47 23.71 -1.24
CA ARG A 161 -14.14 22.61 -0.49
C ARG A 161 -15.43 22.12 -1.14
N ASP A 162 -15.96 22.86 -2.08
CA ASP A 162 -17.21 22.50 -2.76
C ASP A 162 -17.01 21.23 -3.59
N GLY A 163 -17.85 20.21 -3.30
CA GLY A 163 -17.74 18.92 -3.99
C GLY A 163 -16.71 17.94 -3.41
N VAL A 164 -16.01 18.30 -2.34
CA VAL A 164 -15.12 17.36 -1.62
C VAL A 164 -15.95 16.39 -0.79
N LEU A 165 -15.78 15.10 -1.05
CA LEU A 165 -16.47 14.04 -0.32
C LEU A 165 -15.56 13.46 0.76
N ASP A 166 -15.91 13.68 2.02
CA ASP A 166 -15.21 13.10 3.17
C ASP A 166 -15.85 11.77 3.58
N LEU A 167 -15.11 10.68 3.35
CA LEU A 167 -15.49 9.30 3.71
C LEU A 167 -14.59 8.71 4.81
N ILE A 168 -13.71 9.49 5.44
CA ILE A 168 -12.85 8.98 6.51
C ILE A 168 -13.70 8.44 7.66
N GLY A 169 -13.51 7.15 7.97
CA GLY A 169 -14.24 6.42 9.00
C GLY A 169 -15.67 6.02 8.62
N ARG A 170 -16.11 6.31 7.40
CA ARG A 170 -17.51 6.08 6.96
C ARG A 170 -17.66 4.88 6.04
N ASP A 171 -16.60 4.45 5.38
CA ASP A 171 -16.59 3.26 4.56
C ASP A 171 -16.20 1.99 5.35
N THR A 172 -16.40 0.87 4.73
CA THR A 172 -15.98 -0.44 5.23
C THR A 172 -14.86 -1.00 4.36
N LEU A 173 -14.12 -1.98 4.91
CA LEU A 173 -13.09 -2.68 4.14
C LEU A 173 -13.63 -3.35 2.84
N LYS A 174 -14.92 -3.63 2.76
CA LYS A 174 -15.55 -4.18 1.54
C LYS A 174 -15.93 -3.08 0.55
N GLN A 175 -16.19 -1.87 1.02
CA GLN A 175 -16.55 -0.72 0.17
C GLN A 175 -15.32 -0.02 -0.40
N LEU A 176 -14.21 0.02 0.34
CA LEU A 176 -12.97 0.67 -0.12
C LEU A 176 -12.47 0.16 -1.49
N PRO A 177 -12.39 -1.16 -1.76
CA PRO A 177 -11.98 -1.63 -3.10
C PRO A 177 -12.93 -1.16 -4.20
N ALA A 178 -14.25 -1.14 -3.95
CA ALA A 178 -15.22 -0.66 -4.92
C ALA A 178 -15.10 0.86 -5.17
N LEU A 179 -14.83 1.66 -4.14
CA LEU A 179 -14.52 3.09 -4.28
C LEU A 179 -13.27 3.30 -5.12
N LEU A 180 -12.19 2.57 -4.79
CA LEU A 180 -10.94 2.68 -5.52
C LEU A 180 -11.07 2.23 -6.97
N ALA A 181 -11.84 1.18 -7.26
CA ALA A 181 -12.11 0.73 -8.63
C ALA A 181 -12.83 1.78 -9.51
N ARG A 182 -13.45 2.80 -8.90
CA ARG A 182 -14.11 3.91 -9.60
C ARG A 182 -13.28 5.19 -9.63
N ALA A 183 -12.19 5.23 -8.90
CA ALA A 183 -11.28 6.36 -8.88
C ALA A 183 -10.31 6.29 -10.06
N ASP A 184 -9.95 7.44 -10.61
CA ASP A 184 -8.95 7.56 -11.66
C ASP A 184 -7.53 7.54 -11.08
N LEU A 185 -7.34 8.21 -9.94
CA LEU A 185 -6.05 8.28 -9.26
C LEU A 185 -6.21 8.21 -7.74
N LEU A 186 -5.33 7.46 -7.08
CA LEU A 186 -5.18 7.47 -5.62
C LEU A 186 -3.89 8.17 -5.23
N VAL A 187 -3.95 9.09 -4.27
CA VAL A 187 -2.78 9.66 -3.57
C VAL A 187 -2.69 9.07 -2.18
N THR A 188 -1.54 8.49 -1.84
CA THR A 188 -1.36 7.81 -0.54
C THR A 188 0.13 7.56 -0.25
N PRO A 189 0.55 7.51 1.03
CA PRO A 189 1.85 6.94 1.40
C PRO A 189 1.84 5.40 1.23
N ASP A 190 2.94 4.74 1.60
CA ASP A 190 3.03 3.27 1.66
C ASP A 190 2.02 2.70 2.69
N SER A 191 0.87 2.30 2.20
CA SER A 191 -0.31 1.94 3.00
C SER A 191 -1.13 0.82 2.35
N GLY A 192 -2.10 0.27 3.09
CA GLY A 192 -3.03 -0.74 2.57
C GLY A 192 -3.84 -0.28 1.35
N PRO A 193 -4.43 0.92 1.36
CA PRO A 193 -5.14 1.49 0.22
C PRO A 193 -4.33 1.52 -1.09
N MET A 194 -3.02 1.76 -1.03
CA MET A 194 -2.13 1.72 -2.20
C MET A 194 -2.19 0.35 -2.90
N HIS A 195 -2.08 -0.73 -2.14
CA HIS A 195 -2.10 -2.08 -2.69
C HIS A 195 -3.48 -2.49 -3.20
N ILE A 196 -4.54 -2.03 -2.53
CA ILE A 196 -5.92 -2.25 -2.96
C ILE A 196 -6.18 -1.53 -4.28
N ALA A 197 -5.82 -0.25 -4.40
CA ALA A 197 -5.95 0.52 -5.64
C ALA A 197 -5.21 -0.16 -6.80
N ASN A 198 -3.94 -0.54 -6.57
CA ASN A 198 -3.17 -1.28 -7.57
C ASN A 198 -3.87 -2.58 -8.00
N ALA A 199 -4.48 -3.31 -7.06
CA ALA A 199 -5.22 -4.54 -7.37
C ALA A 199 -6.54 -4.27 -8.11
N MET A 200 -7.16 -3.12 -7.92
CA MET A 200 -8.37 -2.67 -8.63
C MET A 200 -8.09 -2.06 -9.99
N GLY A 201 -6.83 -1.86 -10.36
CA GLY A 201 -6.42 -1.23 -11.62
C GLY A 201 -6.29 0.29 -11.56
N THR A 202 -6.64 0.91 -10.43
CA THR A 202 -6.52 2.34 -10.20
C THR A 202 -5.05 2.75 -10.12
N LYS A 203 -4.70 3.83 -10.80
CA LYS A 203 -3.33 4.38 -10.75
C LYS A 203 -3.04 5.00 -9.39
N VAL A 204 -1.78 4.96 -8.99
CA VAL A 204 -1.37 5.40 -7.67
C VAL A 204 -0.25 6.42 -7.75
N LEU A 205 -0.51 7.62 -7.25
CA LEU A 205 0.50 8.60 -6.87
C LEU A 205 0.96 8.25 -5.46
N GLY A 206 1.94 7.35 -5.39
CA GLY A 206 2.52 6.89 -4.12
C GLY A 206 3.55 7.89 -3.59
N LEU A 207 3.47 8.23 -2.32
CA LEU A 207 4.39 9.17 -1.65
C LEU A 207 5.43 8.39 -0.86
N HIS A 208 6.65 8.29 -1.38
CA HIS A 208 7.73 7.45 -0.85
C HIS A 208 8.98 8.27 -0.50
N ALA A 209 9.19 8.47 0.80
CA ALA A 209 10.47 8.91 1.35
C ALA A 209 10.87 8.00 2.52
N ALA A 210 9.91 7.61 3.36
CA ALA A 210 10.16 6.72 4.49
C ALA A 210 10.33 5.24 4.10
N THR A 211 9.85 4.84 2.92
CA THR A 211 9.89 3.45 2.42
C THR A 211 10.30 3.39 0.95
N ASN A 212 10.96 2.30 0.57
CA ASN A 212 11.45 2.11 -0.79
C ASN A 212 10.33 1.58 -1.71
N PRO A 213 9.89 2.34 -2.74
CA PRO A 213 8.83 1.92 -3.65
C PRO A 213 9.23 0.72 -4.53
N HIS A 214 10.51 0.49 -4.76
CA HIS A 214 10.97 -0.71 -5.47
C HIS A 214 10.70 -1.99 -4.70
N ARG A 215 10.57 -1.89 -3.37
CA ARG A 215 10.24 -3.02 -2.51
C ARG A 215 8.75 -3.19 -2.28
N SER A 216 8.03 -2.10 -2.01
CA SER A 216 6.64 -2.13 -1.54
C SER A 216 5.73 -1.09 -2.19
N GLY A 217 6.13 -0.46 -3.28
CA GLY A 217 5.27 0.44 -4.04
C GLY A 217 4.17 -0.29 -4.82
N PRO A 218 3.34 0.41 -5.56
CA PRO A 218 2.31 -0.19 -6.41
C PRO A 218 2.96 -1.06 -7.49
N TYR A 219 2.60 -2.33 -7.51
CA TYR A 219 3.32 -3.33 -8.30
C TYR A 219 3.17 -3.15 -9.81
N SER A 220 1.95 -2.85 -10.26
CA SER A 220 1.63 -2.79 -11.70
C SER A 220 2.21 -1.54 -12.36
N ASP A 221 2.24 -0.42 -11.65
CA ASP A 221 2.69 0.84 -12.23
C ASP A 221 3.20 1.80 -11.16
N ARG A 222 4.49 2.08 -11.18
CA ARG A 222 5.17 3.01 -10.24
C ARG A 222 5.51 4.36 -10.86
N ARG A 223 5.18 4.59 -12.12
CA ARG A 223 5.58 5.81 -12.85
C ARG A 223 5.10 7.10 -12.19
N PHE A 224 3.98 7.01 -11.49
CA PHE A 224 3.36 8.17 -10.84
C PHE A 224 3.77 8.31 -9.37
N CYS A 225 4.62 7.42 -8.84
CA CYS A 225 5.15 7.61 -7.50
C CYS A 225 6.15 8.76 -7.42
N VAL A 226 6.09 9.51 -6.33
CA VAL A 226 7.17 10.39 -5.91
C VAL A 226 8.11 9.58 -5.03
N ASP A 227 9.34 9.39 -5.50
CA ASP A 227 10.37 8.62 -4.79
C ASP A 227 11.49 9.54 -4.30
N ARG A 228 11.53 9.74 -2.99
CA ARG A 228 12.58 10.48 -2.26
C ARG A 228 13.31 9.57 -1.27
N TYR A 229 13.21 8.24 -1.47
CA TYR A 229 13.79 7.29 -0.53
C TYR A 229 15.34 7.33 -0.52
N ASP A 230 15.98 7.59 -1.65
CA ASP A 230 17.45 7.72 -1.71
C ASP A 230 17.91 9.00 -1.00
N ASP A 231 17.22 10.12 -1.21
CA ASP A 231 17.46 11.38 -0.50
C ASP A 231 17.29 11.18 1.01
N ALA A 232 16.23 10.48 1.44
CA ALA A 232 16.02 10.14 2.83
C ALA A 232 17.12 9.24 3.39
N ALA A 233 17.62 8.27 2.62
CA ALA A 233 18.71 7.39 3.01
C ALA A 233 19.99 8.18 3.25
N LEU A 234 20.35 9.06 2.33
CA LEU A 234 21.52 9.95 2.46
C LEU A 234 21.39 10.86 3.67
N MET A 235 20.26 11.56 3.81
CA MET A 235 20.04 12.54 4.88
C MET A 235 19.98 11.91 6.27
N TYR A 236 19.24 10.82 6.45
CA TYR A 236 18.94 10.26 7.77
C TYR A 236 19.78 9.03 8.15
N ARG A 237 20.49 8.43 7.19
CA ARG A 237 21.33 7.23 7.41
C ARG A 237 22.78 7.43 6.98
N GLY A 238 23.11 8.56 6.31
CA GLY A 238 24.45 8.87 5.82
C GLY A 238 24.97 7.93 4.76
N LYS A 239 24.06 7.19 4.07
CA LYS A 239 24.39 6.17 3.05
C LYS A 239 23.32 6.17 1.96
N PRO A 240 23.71 5.90 0.69
CA PRO A 240 22.74 5.72 -0.38
C PRO A 240 21.85 4.50 -0.11
N ALA A 241 20.62 4.51 -0.62
CA ALA A 241 19.65 3.43 -0.44
C ALA A 241 20.19 2.06 -0.91
N ALA A 242 21.09 2.07 -1.90
CA ALA A 242 21.76 0.89 -2.40
C ALA A 242 22.62 0.16 -1.34
N GLU A 243 23.13 0.86 -0.34
CA GLU A 243 23.94 0.28 0.75
C GLU A 243 23.09 -0.10 1.97
N LEU A 244 21.84 0.30 2.01
CA LEU A 244 20.96 -0.06 3.11
C LEU A 244 20.47 -1.50 2.97
N LYS A 245 20.20 -2.13 4.11
CA LYS A 245 19.52 -3.43 4.13
C LYS A 245 18.17 -3.32 3.44
N TRP A 246 17.87 -4.24 2.52
CA TRP A 246 16.60 -4.25 1.80
C TRP A 246 15.40 -4.27 2.75
N GLY A 247 14.49 -3.32 2.59
CA GLY A 247 13.35 -3.15 3.46
C GLY A 247 13.62 -2.33 4.71
N THR A 248 14.75 -1.61 4.79
CA THR A 248 14.96 -0.57 5.79
C THR A 248 13.85 0.48 5.65
N LYS A 249 13.29 0.90 6.76
CA LYS A 249 12.36 2.02 6.84
C LYS A 249 13.08 3.21 7.48
N ILE A 250 12.83 4.37 6.95
CA ILE A 250 13.39 5.62 7.46
C ILE A 250 12.25 6.40 8.09
N GLU A 251 11.91 6.00 9.33
CA GLU A 251 10.85 6.61 10.11
C GLU A 251 11.48 7.67 11.02
N ALA A 252 11.78 8.82 10.43
CA ALA A 252 12.36 9.98 11.11
C ALA A 252 11.42 11.18 11.00
N GLU A 253 11.48 12.08 11.98
CA GLU A 253 10.73 13.33 11.91
C GLU A 253 11.18 14.15 10.70
N GLY A 254 10.23 14.70 9.95
CA GLY A 254 10.49 15.45 8.73
C GLY A 254 10.87 14.64 7.49
N VAL A 255 10.99 13.31 7.57
CA VAL A 255 11.37 12.50 6.40
C VAL A 255 10.41 12.69 5.22
N MET A 256 9.12 12.81 5.48
CA MET A 256 8.12 13.04 4.43
C MET A 256 8.12 14.49 3.90
N ASP A 257 8.85 15.40 4.55
CA ASP A 257 9.03 16.76 4.07
C ASP A 257 9.96 16.84 2.85
N LEU A 258 10.74 15.80 2.59
CA LEU A 258 11.52 15.65 1.36
C LEU A 258 10.65 15.59 0.10
N ILE A 259 9.39 15.18 0.25
CA ILE A 259 8.41 15.25 -0.84
C ILE A 259 7.78 16.64 -0.81
N THR A 260 8.07 17.45 -1.80
CA THR A 260 7.49 18.80 -1.91
C THR A 260 6.10 18.76 -2.54
N VAL A 261 5.37 19.87 -2.50
CA VAL A 261 4.09 20.02 -3.22
C VAL A 261 4.34 19.93 -4.72
N GLU A 262 5.40 20.57 -5.20
CA GLU A 262 5.79 20.60 -6.62
C GLU A 262 6.07 19.19 -7.16
N ASP A 263 6.70 18.31 -6.36
CA ASP A 263 6.92 16.91 -6.72
C ASP A 263 5.58 16.18 -6.95
N ALA A 264 4.62 16.38 -6.05
CA ALA A 264 3.30 15.75 -6.13
C ALA A 264 2.48 16.32 -7.29
N LEU A 265 2.53 17.64 -7.51
CA LEU A 265 1.89 18.29 -8.66
C LEU A 265 2.48 17.79 -9.99
N ALA A 266 3.80 17.70 -10.08
CA ALA A 266 4.46 17.17 -11.29
C ALA A 266 4.06 15.71 -11.57
N ALA A 267 3.89 14.89 -10.52
CA ALA A 267 3.41 13.52 -10.68
C ALA A 267 1.93 13.45 -11.10
N PHE A 268 1.09 14.34 -10.58
CA PHE A 268 -0.31 14.48 -10.96
C PHE A 268 -0.45 14.93 -12.44
N GLU A 269 0.29 15.95 -12.86
CA GLU A 269 0.26 16.43 -14.24
C GLU A 269 0.82 15.39 -15.23
N ARG A 270 1.83 14.63 -14.85
CA ARG A 270 2.32 13.50 -15.65
C ARG A 270 1.23 12.43 -15.83
N TYR A 271 0.47 12.12 -14.77
CA TYR A 271 -0.66 11.21 -14.87
C TYR A 271 -1.69 11.73 -15.87
N ARG A 272 -2.08 12.99 -15.77
CA ARG A 272 -3.05 13.62 -16.67
C ARG A 272 -2.59 13.56 -18.13
N ALA A 273 -1.36 13.97 -18.38
CA ALA A 273 -0.80 13.98 -19.76
C ALA A 273 -0.71 12.58 -20.42
N GLU A 274 -0.73 11.49 -19.60
CA GLU A 274 -0.70 10.12 -20.12
C GLU A 274 -2.11 9.50 -20.27
N THR A 275 -3.14 10.12 -19.70
CA THR A 275 -4.51 9.57 -19.67
C THR A 275 -5.55 10.41 -20.41
N ASP A 276 -5.25 11.69 -20.69
CA ASP A 276 -6.01 12.57 -21.59
C ASP A 276 -5.67 12.25 -23.08
#